data_b9045d18fb87975d20f15b912ff7c89d
#
_entry.id   b9045d18fb87975d20f15b912ff7c89d
#
_cell.length_a   1.000
_cell.length_b   1.000
_cell.length_c   1.000
_cell.angle_alpha   90.00
_cell.angle_beta   90.00
_cell.angle_gamma   90.00
#
_symmetry.space_group_name_H-M   'P 1'
#
loop_
_entity.id
_entity.type
_entity.pdbx_description
1 polymer ?
#
loop_
_entity_poly.entity_id
_entity_poly.type
_entity_poly.pdbx_seq_one_letter_code
_entity_poly.pdbx_strand_id
1 'polypeptide(L)'
;MTTTLPVDKSEARVRQMFGEISGRYDLMNHVLSGGTDIYWRWRTVRAVAPRGTAPILDVCTGTGDLALAYWKAGRGTIPVEATDFTPEMLRLAEGKRDGRFGKQIASGAASFNFTEADTQALPFEDDRFQIVSVAFGLRNVTDTERGLREMVRVCQPGGRVAVLEFSMPTNPLFGWVYRNYFKFVLPRIGQLFAKNRQSAYNYLPESVSQFPYGQALADKMSACGLSNVTFTPLTFGIATLYVGTKESRVRSQE
;
A
#
# COMPACT_ATOMS: atom_id res chain seq x y z
N MET A 1 -31.40 1.70 -10.72
CA MET A 1 -29.92 1.80 -10.69
C MET A 1 -29.61 3.04 -9.88
N THR A 2 -29.23 2.89 -8.63
CA THR A 2 -28.81 4.01 -7.77
C THR A 2 -27.40 4.38 -8.22
N THR A 3 -27.24 5.49 -8.90
CA THR A 3 -25.94 6.08 -9.24
C THR A 3 -25.27 6.48 -7.92
N THR A 4 -24.38 5.65 -7.41
CA THR A 4 -23.51 6.05 -6.29
C THR A 4 -22.58 7.14 -6.79
N LEU A 5 -22.59 8.31 -6.12
CA LEU A 5 -21.65 9.39 -6.42
C LEU A 5 -20.22 8.89 -6.25
N PRO A 6 -19.26 9.40 -7.04
CA PRO A 6 -17.84 9.05 -6.84
C PRO A 6 -17.38 9.36 -5.42
N VAL A 7 -16.56 8.48 -4.85
CA VAL A 7 -15.93 8.74 -3.54
C VAL A 7 -15.07 9.98 -3.65
N ASP A 8 -15.29 10.93 -2.74
CA ASP A 8 -14.43 12.12 -2.63
C ASP A 8 -13.05 11.70 -2.09
N LYS A 9 -12.07 11.72 -2.97
CA LYS A 9 -10.65 11.41 -2.70
C LYS A 9 -9.80 12.68 -2.61
N SER A 10 -10.42 13.83 -2.30
CA SER A 10 -9.65 15.07 -2.13
C SER A 10 -8.57 14.89 -1.06
N GLU A 11 -7.39 15.38 -1.34
CA GLU A 11 -6.21 15.25 -0.46
C GLU A 11 -6.51 15.74 0.97
N ALA A 12 -7.19 16.88 1.09
CA ALA A 12 -7.55 17.46 2.38
C ALA A 12 -8.43 16.51 3.21
N ARG A 13 -9.44 15.88 2.57
CA ARG A 13 -10.34 14.94 3.24
C ARG A 13 -9.62 13.66 3.66
N VAL A 14 -8.83 13.09 2.75
CA VAL A 14 -8.09 11.86 3.01
C VAL A 14 -7.07 12.08 4.11
N ARG A 15 -6.29 13.18 4.06
CA ARG A 15 -5.32 13.57 5.09
C ARG A 15 -5.99 13.76 6.45
N GLN A 16 -7.09 14.52 6.52
CA GLN A 16 -7.82 14.72 7.77
C GLN A 16 -8.30 13.38 8.34
N MET A 17 -8.94 12.55 7.52
CA MET A 17 -9.49 11.26 7.93
C MET A 17 -8.41 10.34 8.51
N PHE A 18 -7.28 10.19 7.84
CA PHE A 18 -6.18 9.34 8.30
C PHE A 18 -5.44 9.95 9.50
N GLY A 19 -5.23 11.26 9.54
CA GLY A 19 -4.68 11.95 10.71
C GLY A 19 -5.50 11.69 11.97
N GLU A 20 -6.83 11.77 11.84
CA GLU A 20 -7.74 11.57 12.96
C GLU A 20 -7.76 10.14 13.52
N ILE A 21 -7.59 9.11 12.70
CA ILE A 21 -7.63 7.70 13.13
C ILE A 21 -6.24 7.12 13.42
N SER A 22 -5.17 7.87 13.16
CA SER A 22 -3.78 7.39 13.18
C SER A 22 -3.41 6.63 14.45
N GLY A 23 -3.78 7.13 15.64
CA GLY A 23 -3.46 6.51 16.92
C GLY A 23 -4.09 5.13 17.19
N ARG A 24 -5.08 4.73 16.37
CA ARG A 24 -5.75 3.41 16.48
C ARG A 24 -5.72 2.63 15.17
N TYR A 25 -5.07 3.18 14.15
CA TYR A 25 -5.06 2.65 12.80
C TYR A 25 -4.59 1.19 12.74
N ASP A 26 -3.47 0.87 13.37
CA ASP A 26 -2.93 -0.49 13.37
C ASP A 26 -3.86 -1.49 14.06
N LEU A 27 -4.34 -1.14 15.26
CA LEU A 27 -5.28 -1.99 16.00
C LEU A 27 -6.53 -2.27 15.16
N MET A 28 -7.03 -1.24 14.50
CA MET A 28 -8.22 -1.36 13.64
C MET A 28 -7.95 -2.26 12.44
N ASN A 29 -6.83 -2.08 11.74
CA ASN A 29 -6.47 -2.93 10.61
C ASN A 29 -6.32 -4.39 11.03
N HIS A 30 -5.67 -4.66 12.16
CA HIS A 30 -5.51 -6.02 12.68
C HIS A 30 -6.85 -6.64 13.09
N VAL A 31 -7.71 -5.91 13.78
CA VAL A 31 -9.03 -6.40 14.20
C VAL A 31 -9.93 -6.64 12.99
N LEU A 32 -10.00 -5.69 12.04
CA LEU A 32 -10.85 -5.79 10.86
C LEU A 32 -10.38 -6.83 9.86
N SER A 33 -9.09 -7.11 9.81
CA SER A 33 -8.53 -8.18 8.96
C SER A 33 -8.46 -9.53 9.68
N GLY A 34 -8.78 -9.60 10.99
CA GLY A 34 -8.52 -10.79 11.81
C GLY A 34 -7.04 -11.17 11.82
N GLY A 35 -6.12 -10.19 11.71
CA GLY A 35 -4.68 -10.39 11.68
C GLY A 35 -4.13 -10.90 10.32
N THR A 36 -4.99 -11.08 9.30
CA THR A 36 -4.54 -11.55 7.98
C THR A 36 -3.72 -10.51 7.21
N ASP A 37 -3.79 -9.25 7.59
CA ASP A 37 -2.95 -8.17 7.05
C ASP A 37 -1.45 -8.43 7.25
N ILE A 38 -1.04 -9.08 8.33
CA ILE A 38 0.35 -9.51 8.57
C ILE A 38 0.76 -10.55 7.53
N TYR A 39 -0.10 -11.55 7.27
CA TYR A 39 0.11 -12.56 6.25
C TYR A 39 0.19 -11.94 4.85
N TRP A 40 -0.66 -10.98 4.51
CA TRP A 40 -0.65 -10.33 3.20
C TRP A 40 0.64 -9.54 2.97
N ARG A 41 1.12 -8.78 3.96
CA ARG A 41 2.42 -8.10 3.89
C ARG A 41 3.59 -9.07 3.76
N TRP A 42 3.58 -10.16 4.52
CA TRP A 42 4.59 -11.21 4.37
C TRP A 42 4.59 -11.81 2.96
N ARG A 43 3.40 -12.09 2.39
CA ARG A 43 3.28 -12.58 1.01
C ARG A 43 3.82 -11.58 0.00
N THR A 44 3.57 -10.28 0.19
CA THR A 44 4.08 -9.21 -0.67
C THR A 44 5.61 -9.18 -0.65
N VAL A 45 6.23 -9.12 0.53
CA VAL A 45 7.69 -9.11 0.67
C VAL A 45 8.32 -10.37 0.06
N ARG A 46 7.67 -11.53 0.21
CA ARG A 46 8.18 -12.77 -0.39
C ARG A 46 8.06 -12.80 -1.91
N ALA A 47 7.02 -12.24 -2.49
CA ALA A 47 6.81 -12.19 -3.94
C ALA A 47 7.81 -11.28 -4.64
N VAL A 48 8.16 -10.16 -4.01
CA VAL A 48 9.16 -9.20 -4.51
C VAL A 48 10.36 -9.10 -3.57
N ALA A 49 10.89 -10.24 -3.13
CA ALA A 49 11.98 -10.27 -2.16
C ALA A 49 13.15 -9.35 -2.59
N PRO A 50 13.68 -8.52 -1.65
CA PRO A 50 14.82 -7.65 -1.91
C PRO A 50 16.04 -8.40 -2.47
N ARG A 51 16.76 -7.80 -3.42
CA ARG A 51 17.95 -8.38 -4.04
C ARG A 51 18.99 -7.29 -4.27
N GLY A 52 20.28 -7.63 -4.11
CA GLY A 52 21.35 -6.65 -4.32
C GLY A 52 21.33 -5.52 -3.28
N THR A 53 21.73 -4.32 -3.68
CA THR A 53 21.94 -3.17 -2.78
C THR A 53 21.09 -1.93 -3.09
N ALA A 54 20.41 -1.90 -4.24
CA ALA A 54 19.57 -0.76 -4.61
C ALA A 54 18.42 -0.57 -3.61
N PRO A 55 18.03 0.67 -3.30
CA PRO A 55 17.02 0.96 -2.29
C PRO A 55 15.63 0.44 -2.66
N ILE A 56 14.77 0.37 -1.64
CA ILE A 56 13.35 0.01 -1.76
C ILE A 56 12.53 1.23 -1.39
N LEU A 57 11.42 1.46 -2.11
CA LEU A 57 10.45 2.49 -1.79
C LEU A 57 9.10 1.86 -1.42
N ASP A 58 8.52 2.33 -0.33
CA ASP A 58 7.14 2.03 0.06
C ASP A 58 6.32 3.33 0.07
N VAL A 59 5.36 3.48 -0.84
CA VAL A 59 4.54 4.68 -0.94
C VAL A 59 3.19 4.48 -0.26
N CYS A 60 2.56 5.56 0.22
CA CYS A 60 1.39 5.51 1.09
C CYS A 60 1.63 4.56 2.27
N THR A 61 2.81 4.66 2.88
CA THR A 61 3.30 3.68 3.87
C THR A 61 2.49 3.63 5.15
N GLY A 62 1.69 4.67 5.43
CA GLY A 62 0.93 4.81 6.66
C GLY A 62 1.84 4.74 7.88
N THR A 63 1.56 3.81 8.78
CA THR A 63 2.38 3.56 9.98
C THR A 63 3.62 2.69 9.73
N GLY A 64 4.00 2.46 8.45
CA GLY A 64 5.28 1.89 8.06
C GLY A 64 5.37 0.36 8.10
N ASP A 65 4.29 -0.39 8.29
CA ASP A 65 4.38 -1.83 8.53
C ASP A 65 4.98 -2.62 7.36
N LEU A 66 4.69 -2.26 6.10
CA LEU A 66 5.28 -2.93 4.93
C LEU A 66 6.75 -2.52 4.76
N ALA A 67 7.07 -1.23 4.93
CA ALA A 67 8.44 -0.74 4.91
C ALA A 67 9.34 -1.42 5.97
N LEU A 68 8.82 -1.57 7.21
CA LEU A 68 9.48 -2.32 8.30
C LEU A 68 9.71 -3.79 7.91
N ALA A 69 8.76 -4.41 7.23
CA ALA A 69 8.88 -5.78 6.77
C ALA A 69 9.95 -5.93 5.68
N TYR A 70 10.08 -4.98 4.75
CA TYR A 70 11.16 -4.95 3.76
C TYR A 70 12.53 -4.75 4.39
N TRP A 71 12.67 -3.79 5.33
CA TRP A 71 13.94 -3.54 5.99
C TRP A 71 14.43 -4.79 6.76
N LYS A 72 13.50 -5.47 7.45
CA LYS A 72 13.79 -6.75 8.11
C LYS A 72 14.18 -7.84 7.10
N ALA A 73 13.48 -7.95 5.97
CA ALA A 73 13.80 -8.94 4.93
C ALA A 73 15.17 -8.67 4.27
N GLY A 74 15.53 -7.39 4.11
CA GLY A 74 16.86 -6.94 3.68
C GLY A 74 17.94 -7.07 4.75
N ARG A 75 17.61 -7.58 5.95
CA ARG A 75 18.53 -7.77 7.09
C ARG A 75 19.29 -6.50 7.50
N GLY A 76 18.70 -5.33 7.28
CA GLY A 76 19.32 -4.04 7.56
C GLY A 76 20.50 -3.70 6.65
N THR A 77 20.64 -4.35 5.49
CA THR A 77 21.73 -4.08 4.53
C THR A 77 21.25 -3.32 3.30
N ILE A 78 19.95 -3.21 3.09
CA ILE A 78 19.32 -2.55 1.95
C ILE A 78 18.59 -1.30 2.44
N PRO A 79 18.86 -0.11 1.88
CA PRO A 79 18.16 1.11 2.25
C PRO A 79 16.66 1.03 1.94
N VAL A 80 15.84 1.57 2.84
CA VAL A 80 14.39 1.70 2.65
C VAL A 80 14.00 3.17 2.78
N GLU A 81 13.31 3.66 1.77
CA GLU A 81 12.60 4.93 1.78
C GLU A 81 11.12 4.63 1.89
N ALA A 82 10.41 5.38 2.70
CA ALA A 82 8.98 5.22 2.88
C ALA A 82 8.29 6.59 2.83
N THR A 83 7.21 6.72 2.07
CA THR A 83 6.52 8.00 1.92
C THR A 83 5.05 7.88 2.30
N ASP A 84 4.54 8.93 2.91
CA ASP A 84 3.11 9.14 3.12
C ASP A 84 2.85 10.65 3.08
N PHE A 85 1.66 11.06 2.70
CA PHE A 85 1.30 12.49 2.71
C PHE A 85 0.67 12.94 4.04
N THR A 86 0.54 12.01 5.02
CA THR A 86 -0.03 12.24 6.35
C THR A 86 1.07 12.25 7.41
N PRO A 87 1.52 13.42 7.92
CA PRO A 87 2.62 13.51 8.88
C PRO A 87 2.37 12.74 10.19
N GLU A 88 1.11 12.64 10.61
CA GLU A 88 0.71 11.89 11.80
C GLU A 88 1.04 10.40 11.68
N MET A 89 0.85 9.84 10.49
CA MET A 89 1.19 8.45 10.17
C MET A 89 2.71 8.25 10.19
N LEU A 90 3.46 9.17 9.58
CA LEU A 90 4.93 9.09 9.54
C LEU A 90 5.55 9.14 10.94
N ARG A 91 5.05 10.00 11.84
CA ARG A 91 5.52 10.04 13.24
C ARG A 91 5.35 8.69 13.96
N LEU A 92 4.24 7.99 13.71
CA LEU A 92 4.02 6.66 14.26
C LEU A 92 4.96 5.62 13.64
N ALA A 93 5.19 5.72 12.33
CA ALA A 93 6.11 4.85 11.61
C ALA A 93 7.56 5.02 12.10
N GLU A 94 8.00 6.25 12.32
CA GLU A 94 9.31 6.57 12.93
C GLU A 94 9.44 5.97 14.33
N GLY A 95 8.44 6.15 15.18
CA GLY A 95 8.43 5.54 16.51
C GLY A 95 8.53 4.00 16.48
N LYS A 96 7.84 3.35 15.52
CA LYS A 96 7.95 1.90 15.31
C LYS A 96 9.33 1.49 14.83
N ARG A 97 9.92 2.22 13.87
CA ARG A 97 11.28 1.99 13.36
C ARG A 97 12.28 2.07 14.50
N ASP A 98 12.26 3.16 15.25
CA ASP A 98 13.22 3.43 16.31
C ASP A 98 13.10 2.42 17.45
N GLY A 99 11.90 2.04 17.83
CA GLY A 99 11.67 1.00 18.84
C GLY A 99 12.12 -0.39 18.41
N ARG A 100 12.05 -0.72 17.10
CA ARG A 100 12.41 -2.05 16.60
C ARG A 100 13.85 -2.15 16.11
N PHE A 101 14.37 -1.11 15.46
CA PHE A 101 15.62 -1.14 14.68
C PHE A 101 16.57 0.00 15.01
N GLY A 102 16.23 0.93 15.91
CA GLY A 102 17.04 2.11 16.21
C GLY A 102 18.46 1.77 16.60
N LYS A 103 18.69 0.72 17.39
CA LYS A 103 20.04 0.27 17.77
C LYS A 103 20.85 -0.20 16.56
N GLN A 104 20.24 -0.93 15.64
CA GLN A 104 20.88 -1.44 14.43
C GLN A 104 21.24 -0.31 13.46
N ILE A 105 20.32 0.66 13.28
CA ILE A 105 20.55 1.84 12.45
C ILE A 105 21.67 2.68 13.04
N ALA A 106 21.69 2.91 14.35
CA ALA A 106 22.75 3.65 15.05
C ALA A 106 24.12 2.95 14.99
N SER A 107 24.14 1.62 14.82
CA SER A 107 25.39 0.84 14.67
C SER A 107 25.85 0.70 13.22
N GLY A 108 25.29 1.45 12.26
CA GLY A 108 25.76 1.51 10.88
C GLY A 108 25.05 0.59 9.90
N ALA A 109 23.84 0.10 10.25
CA ALA A 109 22.97 -0.57 9.29
C ALA A 109 22.51 0.41 8.19
N ALA A 110 21.92 -0.13 7.10
CA ALA A 110 21.40 0.66 6.00
C ALA A 110 20.35 1.68 6.49
N SER A 111 20.22 2.79 5.78
CA SER A 111 19.28 3.86 6.10
C SER A 111 17.83 3.38 5.99
N PHE A 112 16.98 3.94 6.86
CA PHE A 112 15.54 3.74 6.82
C PHE A 112 14.87 5.09 7.10
N ASN A 113 14.38 5.72 6.05
CA ASN A 113 13.88 7.09 6.10
C ASN A 113 12.38 7.15 5.84
N PHE A 114 11.74 8.13 6.44
CA PHE A 114 10.36 8.50 6.18
C PHE A 114 10.32 9.94 5.63
N THR A 115 9.53 10.15 4.58
CA THR A 115 9.43 11.45 3.90
C THR A 115 7.97 11.76 3.60
N GLU A 116 7.51 12.97 3.95
CA GLU A 116 6.19 13.45 3.52
C GLU A 116 6.21 13.68 2.00
N ALA A 117 5.37 12.96 1.27
CA ALA A 117 5.26 13.10 -0.18
C ALA A 117 3.90 12.60 -0.69
N ASP A 118 3.43 13.25 -1.76
CA ASP A 118 2.33 12.75 -2.58
C ASP A 118 2.86 11.72 -3.58
N THR A 119 2.20 10.55 -3.62
CA THR A 119 2.52 9.48 -4.57
C THR A 119 2.38 9.92 -6.03
N GLN A 120 1.61 10.99 -6.30
CA GLN A 120 1.43 11.58 -7.63
C GLN A 120 2.59 12.48 -8.07
N ALA A 121 3.55 12.79 -7.16
CA ALA A 121 4.72 13.63 -7.41
C ALA A 121 5.85 13.24 -6.44
N LEU A 122 6.45 12.08 -6.66
CA LEU A 122 7.48 11.53 -5.77
C LEU A 122 8.79 12.33 -5.86
N PRO A 123 9.39 12.77 -4.74
CA PRO A 123 10.58 13.60 -4.70
C PRO A 123 11.87 12.77 -4.90
N PHE A 124 11.85 11.86 -5.85
CA PHE A 124 12.97 10.97 -6.15
C PHE A 124 13.30 10.99 -7.63
N GLU A 125 14.56 10.74 -7.95
CA GLU A 125 15.04 10.58 -9.31
C GLU A 125 14.47 9.33 -10.00
N ASP A 126 14.48 9.34 -11.32
CA ASP A 126 14.10 8.19 -12.14
C ASP A 126 15.02 6.98 -11.85
N ASP A 127 14.51 5.79 -12.05
CA ASP A 127 15.31 4.56 -12.09
C ASP A 127 16.11 4.25 -10.79
N ARG A 128 15.64 4.73 -9.64
CA ARG A 128 16.35 4.63 -8.36
C ARG A 128 16.12 3.31 -7.61
N PHE A 129 14.89 2.82 -7.58
CA PHE A 129 14.47 1.77 -6.63
C PHE A 129 14.32 0.40 -7.29
N GLN A 130 14.87 -0.65 -6.67
CA GLN A 130 14.66 -2.02 -7.12
C GLN A 130 13.24 -2.55 -6.91
N ILE A 131 12.56 -2.05 -5.90
CA ILE A 131 11.18 -2.35 -5.55
C ILE A 131 10.49 -1.04 -5.21
N VAL A 132 9.31 -0.81 -5.79
CA VAL A 132 8.38 0.24 -5.39
C VAL A 132 7.07 -0.43 -5.00
N SER A 133 6.60 -0.22 -3.78
CA SER A 133 5.42 -0.89 -3.25
C SER A 133 4.38 0.06 -2.69
N VAL A 134 3.15 -0.41 -2.65
CA VAL A 134 2.06 0.21 -1.92
C VAL A 134 1.16 -0.85 -1.33
N ALA A 135 0.75 -0.69 -0.07
CA ALA A 135 -0.22 -1.58 0.56
C ALA A 135 -1.42 -0.80 1.09
N PHE A 136 -2.61 -1.10 0.54
CA PHE A 136 -3.90 -0.53 0.95
C PHE A 136 -4.00 1.00 0.87
N GLY A 137 -3.12 1.63 0.08
CA GLY A 137 -3.03 3.07 -0.09
C GLY A 137 -3.45 3.58 -1.46
N LEU A 138 -3.24 2.78 -2.52
CA LEU A 138 -3.40 3.23 -3.91
C LEU A 138 -4.82 3.68 -4.24
N ARG A 139 -5.84 3.05 -3.65
CA ARG A 139 -7.25 3.43 -3.83
C ARG A 139 -7.57 4.83 -3.30
N ASN A 140 -6.74 5.38 -2.41
CA ASN A 140 -6.91 6.69 -1.79
C ASN A 140 -6.19 7.80 -2.58
N VAL A 141 -5.32 7.44 -3.53
CA VAL A 141 -4.65 8.39 -4.41
C VAL A 141 -5.66 9.00 -5.38
N THR A 142 -5.68 10.33 -5.48
CA THR A 142 -6.68 11.08 -6.25
C THR A 142 -6.64 10.67 -7.73
N ASP A 143 -5.46 10.73 -8.35
CA ASP A 143 -5.21 10.18 -9.69
C ASP A 143 -4.34 8.92 -9.58
N THR A 144 -5.02 7.76 -9.54
CA THR A 144 -4.38 6.45 -9.42
C THR A 144 -3.38 6.18 -10.56
N GLU A 145 -3.68 6.60 -11.78
CA GLU A 145 -2.80 6.35 -12.92
C GLU A 145 -1.55 7.22 -12.87
N ARG A 146 -1.69 8.48 -12.44
CA ARG A 146 -0.55 9.35 -12.19
C ARG A 146 0.35 8.79 -11.09
N GLY A 147 -0.25 8.32 -9.99
CA GLY A 147 0.50 7.64 -8.93
C GLY A 147 1.24 6.40 -9.41
N LEU A 148 0.59 5.55 -10.23
CA LEU A 148 1.23 4.38 -10.83
C LEU A 148 2.38 4.77 -11.77
N ARG A 149 2.21 5.80 -12.61
CA ARG A 149 3.29 6.29 -13.49
C ARG A 149 4.49 6.81 -12.69
N GLU A 150 4.28 7.50 -11.58
CA GLU A 150 5.33 7.94 -10.69
C GLU A 150 6.06 6.77 -10.02
N MET A 151 5.32 5.76 -9.55
CA MET A 151 5.91 4.53 -9.02
C MET A 151 6.78 3.82 -10.09
N VAL A 152 6.31 3.77 -11.34
CA VAL A 152 7.09 3.22 -12.46
C VAL A 152 8.29 4.10 -12.80
N ARG A 153 8.15 5.42 -12.78
CA ARG A 153 9.24 6.37 -13.06
C ARG A 153 10.43 6.14 -12.14
N VAL A 154 10.17 6.10 -10.82
CA VAL A 154 11.23 5.96 -9.81
C VAL A 154 11.73 4.53 -9.67
N CYS A 155 11.01 3.52 -10.17
CA CYS A 155 11.46 2.13 -10.23
C CYS A 155 12.57 1.99 -11.28
N GLN A 156 13.65 1.27 -10.94
CA GLN A 156 14.75 1.03 -11.89
C GLN A 156 14.34 0.04 -13.00
N PRO A 157 15.00 0.06 -14.17
CA PRO A 157 14.85 -0.97 -15.19
C PRO A 157 15.10 -2.38 -14.63
N GLY A 158 14.20 -3.33 -14.89
CA GLY A 158 14.21 -4.66 -14.28
C GLY A 158 13.74 -4.71 -12.83
N GLY A 159 13.43 -3.55 -12.22
CA GLY A 159 12.82 -3.44 -10.91
C GLY A 159 11.35 -3.84 -10.92
N ARG A 160 10.74 -3.95 -9.76
CA ARG A 160 9.38 -4.45 -9.58
C ARG A 160 8.49 -3.44 -8.86
N VAL A 161 7.29 -3.27 -9.38
CA VAL A 161 6.23 -2.52 -8.70
C VAL A 161 5.24 -3.51 -8.11
N ALA A 162 4.98 -3.42 -6.81
CA ALA A 162 4.07 -4.28 -6.07
C ALA A 162 2.90 -3.48 -5.49
N VAL A 163 1.68 -3.87 -5.81
CA VAL A 163 0.46 -3.28 -5.26
C VAL A 163 -0.29 -4.35 -4.48
N LEU A 164 -0.46 -4.14 -3.19
CA LEU A 164 -1.33 -4.95 -2.34
C LEU A 164 -2.58 -4.14 -2.04
N GLU A 165 -3.75 -4.60 -2.50
CA GLU A 165 -4.97 -3.83 -2.34
C GLU A 165 -6.18 -4.73 -2.05
N PHE A 166 -7.21 -4.14 -1.42
CA PHE A 166 -8.46 -4.85 -1.20
C PHE A 166 -9.14 -5.18 -2.52
N SER A 167 -9.82 -6.30 -2.54
CA SER A 167 -10.62 -6.77 -3.67
C SER A 167 -11.89 -7.45 -3.20
N MET A 168 -12.76 -7.80 -4.13
CA MET A 168 -14.01 -8.50 -3.81
C MET A 168 -13.85 -9.99 -4.07
N PRO A 169 -14.19 -10.85 -3.09
CA PRO A 169 -14.18 -12.30 -3.28
C PRO A 169 -15.00 -12.72 -4.49
N THR A 170 -14.42 -13.51 -5.36
CA THR A 170 -15.07 -14.03 -6.56
C THR A 170 -15.98 -15.24 -6.28
N ASN A 171 -15.72 -15.98 -5.19
CA ASN A 171 -16.58 -17.07 -4.77
C ASN A 171 -17.91 -16.52 -4.24
N PRO A 172 -19.08 -16.96 -4.74
CA PRO A 172 -20.39 -16.41 -4.36
C PRO A 172 -20.70 -16.51 -2.86
N LEU A 173 -20.36 -17.64 -2.24
CA LEU A 173 -20.60 -17.88 -0.82
C LEU A 173 -19.75 -16.97 0.05
N PHE A 174 -18.45 -16.92 -0.23
CA PHE A 174 -17.53 -16.00 0.47
C PHE A 174 -17.87 -14.54 0.21
N GLY A 175 -18.24 -14.19 -1.02
CA GLY A 175 -18.69 -12.86 -1.37
C GLY A 175 -19.95 -12.44 -0.60
N TRP A 176 -20.88 -13.39 -0.35
CA TRP A 176 -22.05 -13.13 0.47
C TRP A 176 -21.67 -12.89 1.94
N VAL A 177 -20.84 -13.74 2.53
CA VAL A 177 -20.33 -13.57 3.91
C VAL A 177 -19.59 -12.23 4.06
N TYR A 178 -18.69 -11.91 3.13
CA TYR A 178 -17.91 -10.70 3.15
C TYR A 178 -18.77 -9.44 3.04
N ARG A 179 -19.76 -9.40 2.12
CA ARG A 179 -20.72 -8.28 2.01
C ARG A 179 -21.53 -8.09 3.29
N ASN A 180 -21.97 -9.17 3.92
CA ASN A 180 -22.69 -9.09 5.18
C ASN A 180 -21.79 -8.63 6.34
N TYR A 181 -20.55 -9.09 6.40
CA TYR A 181 -19.56 -8.59 7.34
C TYR A 181 -19.35 -7.08 7.20
N PHE A 182 -19.12 -6.59 5.98
CA PHE A 182 -18.95 -5.16 5.69
C PHE A 182 -20.20 -4.32 5.99
N LYS A 183 -21.39 -4.88 5.72
CA LYS A 183 -22.66 -4.17 5.92
C LYS A 183 -23.11 -4.12 7.38
N PHE A 184 -22.89 -5.19 8.13
CA PHE A 184 -23.49 -5.32 9.46
C PHE A 184 -22.48 -5.37 10.60
N VAL A 185 -21.31 -5.96 10.41
CA VAL A 185 -20.32 -6.17 11.47
C VAL A 185 -19.33 -5.01 11.54
N LEU A 186 -18.77 -4.62 10.42
CA LEU A 186 -17.78 -3.55 10.34
C LEU A 186 -18.26 -2.22 10.94
N PRO A 187 -19.48 -1.72 10.65
CA PRO A 187 -19.98 -0.47 11.23
C PRO A 187 -20.17 -0.58 12.76
N ARG A 188 -20.59 -1.74 13.27
CA ARG A 188 -20.75 -1.95 14.72
C ARG A 188 -19.42 -1.96 15.45
N ILE A 189 -18.42 -2.65 14.89
CA ILE A 189 -17.06 -2.61 15.43
C ILE A 189 -16.54 -1.17 15.39
N GLY A 190 -16.74 -0.48 14.28
CA GLY A 190 -16.36 0.92 14.11
C GLY A 190 -16.96 1.83 15.19
N GLN A 191 -18.25 1.67 15.51
CA GLN A 191 -18.95 2.43 16.55
C GLN A 191 -18.40 2.16 17.96
N LEU A 192 -17.95 0.95 18.27
CA LEU A 192 -17.34 0.60 19.56
C LEU A 192 -15.99 1.31 19.79
N PHE A 193 -15.24 1.55 18.72
CA PHE A 193 -13.90 2.13 18.79
C PHE A 193 -13.85 3.65 18.52
N ALA A 194 -14.91 4.24 17.96
CA ALA A 194 -14.92 5.65 17.56
C ALA A 194 -16.24 6.36 17.89
N LYS A 195 -16.29 6.98 19.06
CA LYS A 195 -17.48 7.72 19.54
C LYS A 195 -17.93 8.91 18.66
N ASN A 196 -17.14 9.39 17.69
CA ASN A 196 -17.46 10.58 16.87
C ASN A 196 -17.00 10.55 15.39
N ARG A 197 -16.69 9.38 14.77
CA ARG A 197 -16.02 9.38 13.46
C ARG A 197 -16.65 8.43 12.45
N GLN A 198 -17.90 8.70 12.10
CA GLN A 198 -18.69 7.94 11.10
C GLN A 198 -18.06 7.93 9.69
N SER A 199 -17.18 8.87 9.34
CA SER A 199 -16.70 9.03 7.95
C SER A 199 -15.74 7.95 7.50
N ALA A 200 -14.75 7.55 8.31
CA ALA A 200 -13.71 6.58 7.90
C ALA A 200 -14.25 5.16 7.71
N TYR A 201 -15.23 4.75 8.49
CA TYR A 201 -15.83 3.41 8.41
C TYR A 201 -16.78 3.23 7.23
N ASN A 202 -17.42 4.31 6.78
CA ASN A 202 -18.23 4.31 5.56
C ASN A 202 -17.35 4.43 4.32
N TYR A 203 -16.24 5.16 4.44
CA TYR A 203 -15.29 5.37 3.35
C TYR A 203 -14.62 4.06 2.88
N LEU A 204 -14.23 3.17 3.81
CA LEU A 204 -13.53 1.93 3.45
C LEU A 204 -14.38 1.04 2.52
N PRO A 205 -15.62 0.62 2.87
CA PRO A 205 -16.44 -0.18 1.96
C PRO A 205 -16.71 0.49 0.62
N GLU A 206 -16.94 1.81 0.64
CA GLU A 206 -17.24 2.58 -0.55
C GLU A 206 -16.02 2.67 -1.47
N SER A 207 -14.84 3.02 -0.96
CA SER A 207 -13.61 3.11 -1.72
C SER A 207 -13.18 1.75 -2.31
N VAL A 208 -13.35 0.66 -1.56
CA VAL A 208 -13.07 -0.71 -2.05
C VAL A 208 -14.03 -1.10 -3.18
N SER A 209 -15.32 -0.74 -3.08
CA SER A 209 -16.32 -1.11 -4.10
C SER A 209 -16.13 -0.38 -5.43
N GLN A 210 -15.55 0.82 -5.41
CA GLN A 210 -15.33 1.65 -6.60
C GLN A 210 -13.93 1.48 -7.20
N PHE A 211 -12.99 0.89 -6.47
CA PHE A 211 -11.61 0.71 -6.94
C PHE A 211 -11.50 -0.49 -7.90
N PRO A 212 -10.78 -0.38 -9.02
CA PRO A 212 -10.58 -1.51 -9.93
C PRO A 212 -9.80 -2.63 -9.25
N TYR A 213 -10.17 -3.89 -9.51
CA TYR A 213 -9.47 -5.06 -9.01
C TYR A 213 -9.37 -6.16 -10.06
N GLY A 214 -8.58 -7.20 -9.80
CA GLY A 214 -8.34 -8.30 -10.74
C GLY A 214 -7.70 -7.81 -12.03
N GLN A 215 -8.20 -8.27 -13.16
CA GLN A 215 -7.64 -7.90 -14.47
C GLN A 215 -7.70 -6.39 -14.75
N ALA A 216 -8.75 -5.70 -14.30
CA ALA A 216 -8.91 -4.27 -14.53
C ALA A 216 -7.77 -3.42 -13.91
N LEU A 217 -7.27 -3.78 -12.72
CA LEU A 217 -6.11 -3.10 -12.13
C LEU A 217 -4.80 -3.55 -12.80
N ALA A 218 -4.68 -4.84 -13.15
CA ALA A 218 -3.51 -5.33 -13.87
C ALA A 218 -3.34 -4.63 -15.24
N ASP A 219 -4.43 -4.42 -15.97
CA ASP A 219 -4.43 -3.69 -17.26
C ASP A 219 -4.00 -2.23 -17.06
N LYS A 220 -4.47 -1.55 -16.00
CA LYS A 220 -4.03 -0.20 -15.65
C LYS A 220 -2.53 -0.15 -15.33
N MET A 221 -2.01 -1.10 -14.57
CA MET A 221 -0.59 -1.19 -14.27
C MET A 221 0.24 -1.39 -15.55
N SER A 222 -0.24 -2.24 -16.47
CA SER A 222 0.40 -2.44 -17.78
C SER A 222 0.37 -1.17 -18.62
N ALA A 223 -0.76 -0.46 -18.67
CA ALA A 223 -0.89 0.81 -19.38
C ALA A 223 0.01 1.93 -18.81
N CYS A 224 0.40 1.83 -17.55
CA CYS A 224 1.35 2.73 -16.89
C CYS A 224 2.83 2.38 -17.15
N GLY A 225 3.15 1.34 -17.97
CA GLY A 225 4.51 1.01 -18.37
C GLY A 225 5.14 -0.19 -17.64
N LEU A 226 4.31 -1.05 -17.04
CA LEU A 226 4.77 -2.31 -16.44
C LEU A 226 4.51 -3.48 -17.40
N SER A 227 5.49 -4.34 -17.54
CA SER A 227 5.39 -5.63 -18.24
C SER A 227 5.20 -6.79 -17.25
N ASN A 228 4.76 -7.93 -17.77
CA ASN A 228 4.57 -9.17 -17.01
C ASN A 228 3.73 -8.97 -15.73
N VAL A 229 2.70 -8.14 -15.80
CA VAL A 229 1.83 -7.89 -14.66
C VAL A 229 1.04 -9.14 -14.32
N THR A 230 1.23 -9.62 -13.12
CA THR A 230 0.49 -10.76 -12.55
C THR A 230 -0.27 -10.33 -11.32
N PHE A 231 -1.37 -11.04 -11.00
CA PHE A 231 -2.07 -10.81 -9.75
C PHE A 231 -2.44 -12.13 -9.07
N THR A 232 -2.34 -12.12 -7.76
CA THR A 232 -2.61 -13.29 -6.90
C THR A 232 -3.63 -12.91 -5.84
N PRO A 233 -4.86 -13.44 -5.91
CA PRO A 233 -5.83 -13.27 -4.83
C PRO A 233 -5.35 -13.93 -3.55
N LEU A 234 -5.51 -13.24 -2.43
CA LEU A 234 -5.15 -13.69 -1.09
C LEU A 234 -6.42 -13.80 -0.23
N THR A 235 -6.43 -14.74 0.71
CA THR A 235 -7.55 -14.95 1.63
C THR A 235 -8.90 -14.91 0.89
N PHE A 236 -9.10 -15.86 -0.02
CA PHE A 236 -10.31 -16.00 -0.83
C PHE A 236 -10.68 -14.76 -1.69
N GLY A 237 -9.70 -13.90 -1.97
CA GLY A 237 -9.89 -12.69 -2.78
C GLY A 237 -10.31 -11.45 -1.99
N ILE A 238 -10.16 -11.43 -0.66
CA ILE A 238 -10.36 -10.22 0.17
C ILE A 238 -9.27 -9.18 -0.11
N ALA A 239 -8.05 -9.64 -0.35
CA ALA A 239 -6.95 -8.82 -0.84
C ALA A 239 -6.35 -9.46 -2.09
N THR A 240 -5.75 -8.65 -2.95
CA THR A 240 -5.03 -9.13 -4.14
C THR A 240 -3.68 -8.45 -4.21
N LEU A 241 -2.65 -9.27 -4.43
CA LEU A 241 -1.29 -8.80 -4.67
C LEU A 241 -1.05 -8.75 -6.18
N TYR A 242 -0.66 -7.59 -6.69
CA TYR A 242 -0.25 -7.35 -8.08
C TYR A 242 1.25 -7.13 -8.11
N VAL A 243 1.92 -7.68 -9.11
CA VAL A 243 3.35 -7.47 -9.34
C VAL A 243 3.58 -7.27 -10.82
N GLY A 244 4.22 -6.17 -11.18
CA GLY A 244 4.68 -5.88 -12.52
C GLY A 244 6.17 -5.53 -12.52
N THR A 245 6.82 -5.68 -13.67
CA THR A 245 8.25 -5.39 -13.86
C THR A 245 8.40 -4.18 -14.77
N LYS A 246 9.25 -3.21 -14.40
CA LYS A 246 9.66 -2.16 -15.34
C LYS A 246 10.61 -2.76 -16.36
N GLU A 247 10.32 -2.57 -17.64
CA GLU A 247 11.15 -3.11 -18.71
C GLU A 247 12.60 -2.62 -18.61
N SER A 248 13.54 -3.51 -18.86
CA SER A 248 14.93 -3.14 -19.03
C SER A 248 15.08 -2.32 -20.31
N ARG A 249 15.69 -1.15 -20.23
CA ARG A 249 16.07 -0.43 -21.44
C ARG A 249 16.99 -1.36 -22.26
N VAL A 250 16.48 -1.92 -23.36
CA VAL A 250 17.34 -2.59 -24.32
C VAL A 250 18.34 -1.53 -24.79
N ARG A 251 19.61 -1.69 -24.47
CA ARG A 251 20.67 -0.89 -25.12
C ARG A 251 20.62 -1.28 -26.58
N SER A 252 20.06 -0.43 -27.42
CA SER A 252 20.34 -0.46 -28.86
C SER A 252 21.86 -0.35 -28.98
N GLN A 253 22.51 -1.46 -29.31
CA GLN A 253 23.90 -1.43 -29.78
C GLN A 253 23.86 -0.77 -31.16
N GLU A 254 24.20 0.52 -31.21
CA GLU A 254 24.72 1.16 -32.40
C GLU A 254 26.20 0.81 -32.57
#